data_08d359e79b8e7dc289ef07e605186e12
#
_entry.id   08d359e79b8e7dc289ef07e605186e12
#
_cell.length_a   1.000
_cell.length_b   1.000
_cell.length_c   1.000
_cell.angle_alpha   90.00
_cell.angle_beta   90.00
_cell.angle_gamma   90.00
#
_symmetry.space_group_name_H-M   'P 1'
#
loop_
_entity.id
_entity.type
_entity.pdbx_description
1 polymer ?
#
loop_
_entity_poly.entity_id
_entity_poly.type
_entity_poly.pdbx_seq_one_letter_code
_entity_poly.pdbx_strand_id
1 'polypeptide(L)'
;MDTAFTEEQNEIRRTVRDLLARRCRPDEVKAAVRTPEGYDTALWNALARQLGLPGLALPERYGGTGCGTVELALAFEEAGRTLLPSPLLPTVALAAPLLVRLGSADQRARLLPRLASGELTAALAVPGSALSSALGLTAPGPGPGWAGGGRAGGVQAAYRTAGGGAGWRLYGEVDQVLGGHSAGLLLVAAHTGGFTRSRTLLFLVDGAADGLVRTRRTALDETRPVARAQLRDVKAIRLGGNDGERADTRDGERAGEPGGDMAHELAVAGPRVAALLAAEAVGAADGALARTVEYVKVREQFGRPIGSFQAVRHRLADVYVQVQAARSAAYYAAWAADGPKPLDQGGEAATAGGTALGQALEALGAAAAEAVQLHGGVGFTWEHEAHLYFKRAAGDELLFGPVHRLRACAADRAALFGPGEGARGEEHEAEHGRGHERRDERRDEREGEVGAVRWPGRAA
;
A
#
# COMPACT_ATOMS: atom_id res chain seq x y z
N MET A 1 -13.97 9.57 -25.08
CA MET A 1 -12.90 8.76 -24.52
C MET A 1 -12.96 7.40 -25.21
N ASP A 2 -11.95 7.03 -25.99
CA ASP A 2 -11.87 5.68 -26.52
C ASP A 2 -11.50 4.75 -25.35
N THR A 3 -12.42 3.84 -24.99
CA THR A 3 -12.26 2.92 -23.84
C THR A 3 -11.63 1.59 -24.25
N ALA A 4 -11.28 1.42 -25.52
CA ALA A 4 -10.60 0.23 -26.02
C ALA A 4 -9.11 0.32 -25.69
N PHE A 5 -8.55 -0.79 -25.23
CA PHE A 5 -7.09 -0.90 -25.07
C PHE A 5 -6.40 -0.87 -26.42
N THR A 6 -5.24 -0.22 -26.47
CA THR A 6 -4.39 -0.22 -27.64
C THR A 6 -3.87 -1.63 -27.96
N GLU A 7 -3.34 -1.83 -29.17
CA GLU A 7 -2.75 -3.11 -29.53
C GLU A 7 -1.54 -3.45 -28.66
N GLU A 8 -0.71 -2.46 -28.32
CA GLU A 8 0.42 -2.60 -27.40
C GLU A 8 -0.02 -3.02 -25.97
N GLN A 9 -1.06 -2.37 -25.44
CA GLN A 9 -1.63 -2.73 -24.14
C GLN A 9 -2.15 -4.18 -24.13
N ASN A 10 -2.83 -4.58 -25.18
CA ASN A 10 -3.30 -5.96 -25.35
C ASN A 10 -2.15 -6.95 -25.48
N GLU A 11 -1.04 -6.57 -26.14
CA GLU A 11 0.15 -7.41 -26.25
C GLU A 11 0.86 -7.58 -24.89
N ILE A 12 1.03 -6.51 -24.11
CA ILE A 12 1.55 -6.57 -22.73
C ILE A 12 0.74 -7.58 -21.92
N ARG A 13 -0.59 -7.45 -21.92
CA ARG A 13 -1.49 -8.36 -21.19
C ARG A 13 -1.30 -9.81 -21.64
N ARG A 14 -1.32 -10.08 -22.96
CA ARG A 14 -1.18 -11.44 -23.50
C ARG A 14 0.16 -12.06 -23.11
N THR A 15 1.24 -11.32 -23.28
CA THR A 15 2.58 -11.83 -23.04
C THR A 15 2.82 -12.15 -21.56
N VAL A 16 2.35 -11.28 -20.64
CA VAL A 16 2.41 -11.56 -19.20
C VAL A 16 1.55 -12.78 -18.85
N ARG A 17 0.30 -12.83 -19.35
CA ARG A 17 -0.61 -13.97 -19.14
C ARG A 17 0.00 -15.29 -19.60
N ASP A 18 0.54 -15.32 -20.81
CA ASP A 18 1.11 -16.55 -21.40
C ASP A 18 2.34 -17.04 -20.65
N LEU A 19 3.18 -16.13 -20.15
CA LEU A 19 4.32 -16.51 -19.33
C LEU A 19 3.86 -17.06 -17.97
N LEU A 20 2.91 -16.40 -17.33
CA LEU A 20 2.41 -16.81 -16.01
C LEU A 20 1.58 -18.11 -16.09
N ALA A 21 0.79 -18.30 -17.15
CA ALA A 21 0.06 -19.55 -17.37
C ALA A 21 0.98 -20.77 -17.45
N ARG A 22 2.19 -20.59 -17.98
CA ARG A 22 3.20 -21.67 -18.09
C ARG A 22 4.05 -21.86 -16.85
N ARG A 23 4.30 -20.80 -16.06
CA ARG A 23 5.34 -20.77 -15.04
C ARG A 23 4.83 -20.44 -13.61
N CYS A 24 3.53 -20.18 -13.45
CA CYS A 24 2.93 -19.81 -12.18
C CYS A 24 1.61 -20.56 -11.93
N ARG A 25 1.67 -21.89 -12.07
CA ARG A 25 0.56 -22.78 -11.72
C ARG A 25 0.48 -22.95 -10.19
N PRO A 26 -0.64 -23.45 -9.64
CA PRO A 26 -0.85 -23.56 -8.20
C PRO A 26 0.28 -24.26 -7.44
N ASP A 27 0.81 -25.35 -7.98
CA ASP A 27 1.91 -26.08 -7.33
C ASP A 27 3.23 -25.30 -7.38
N GLU A 28 3.48 -24.53 -8.43
CA GLU A 28 4.63 -23.64 -8.55
C GLU A 28 4.49 -22.46 -7.56
N VAL A 29 3.29 -21.91 -7.37
CA VAL A 29 3.01 -20.90 -6.32
C VAL A 29 3.30 -21.48 -4.93
N LYS A 30 2.78 -22.69 -4.63
CA LYS A 30 3.04 -23.38 -3.36
C LYS A 30 4.53 -23.67 -3.12
N ALA A 31 5.28 -23.99 -4.19
CA ALA A 31 6.73 -24.20 -4.11
C ALA A 31 7.47 -22.87 -3.91
N ALA A 32 7.12 -21.83 -4.65
CA ALA A 32 7.75 -20.51 -4.61
C ALA A 32 7.66 -19.86 -3.22
N VAL A 33 6.49 -19.94 -2.56
CA VAL A 33 6.33 -19.37 -1.20
C VAL A 33 7.19 -20.05 -0.15
N ARG A 34 7.68 -21.27 -0.39
CA ARG A 34 8.55 -22.03 0.52
C ARG A 34 10.03 -21.74 0.33
N THR A 35 10.41 -21.03 -0.73
CA THR A 35 11.81 -20.64 -0.95
C THR A 35 12.25 -19.60 0.10
N PRO A 36 13.57 -19.47 0.36
CA PRO A 36 14.08 -18.43 1.23
C PRO A 36 13.68 -17.02 0.80
N GLU A 37 13.64 -16.78 -0.51
CA GLU A 37 13.24 -15.50 -1.11
C GLU A 37 11.74 -15.25 -1.02
N GLY A 38 10.92 -16.31 -0.90
CA GLY A 38 9.47 -16.25 -0.91
C GLY A 38 8.86 -16.11 -2.30
N TYR A 39 9.66 -16.32 -3.36
CA TYR A 39 9.25 -16.29 -4.75
C TYR A 39 10.22 -17.09 -5.65
N ASP A 40 9.79 -17.43 -6.88
CA ASP A 40 10.65 -18.05 -7.88
C ASP A 40 11.57 -16.99 -8.54
N THR A 41 12.86 -17.03 -8.20
CA THR A 41 13.87 -16.12 -8.75
C THR A 41 14.10 -16.30 -10.24
N ALA A 42 13.91 -17.51 -10.78
CA ALA A 42 14.03 -17.76 -12.22
C ALA A 42 12.84 -17.17 -12.98
N LEU A 43 11.64 -17.23 -12.42
CA LEU A 43 10.46 -16.55 -12.99
C LEU A 43 10.60 -15.03 -12.90
N TRP A 44 11.07 -14.50 -11.76
CA TRP A 44 11.34 -13.06 -11.64
C TRP A 44 12.35 -12.57 -12.68
N ASN A 45 13.45 -13.30 -12.88
CA ASN A 45 14.42 -12.99 -13.92
C ASN A 45 13.83 -13.07 -15.35
N ALA A 46 12.90 -14.01 -15.60
CA ALA A 46 12.20 -14.07 -16.88
C ALA A 46 11.28 -12.85 -17.09
N LEU A 47 10.48 -12.47 -16.08
CA LEU A 47 9.65 -11.27 -16.11
C LEU A 47 10.48 -10.00 -16.35
N ALA A 48 11.66 -9.92 -15.74
CA ALA A 48 12.55 -8.79 -15.90
C ALA A 48 13.24 -8.76 -17.28
N ARG A 49 13.88 -9.85 -17.70
CA ARG A 49 14.73 -9.87 -18.90
C ARG A 49 13.95 -10.03 -20.20
N GLN A 50 12.84 -10.79 -20.18
CA GLN A 50 12.05 -11.06 -21.37
C GLN A 50 10.96 -10.00 -21.59
N LEU A 51 10.35 -9.50 -20.49
CA LEU A 51 9.22 -8.58 -20.56
C LEU A 51 9.54 -7.16 -20.08
N GLY A 52 10.72 -6.91 -19.49
CA GLY A 52 11.07 -5.62 -18.93
C GLY A 52 10.14 -5.17 -17.80
N LEU A 53 9.39 -6.10 -17.19
CA LEU A 53 8.29 -5.78 -16.28
C LEU A 53 8.68 -4.87 -15.10
N PRO A 54 9.83 -5.06 -14.41
CA PRO A 54 10.22 -4.15 -13.33
C PRO A 54 10.49 -2.71 -13.79
N GLY A 55 10.89 -2.55 -15.06
CA GLY A 55 11.19 -1.25 -15.69
C GLY A 55 10.01 -0.65 -16.45
N LEU A 56 8.86 -1.34 -16.56
CA LEU A 56 7.76 -0.96 -17.44
C LEU A 56 7.32 0.51 -17.27
N ALA A 57 7.22 0.99 -16.04
CA ALA A 57 6.80 2.37 -15.76
C ALA A 57 7.95 3.27 -15.26
N LEU A 58 9.19 2.84 -15.42
CA LEU A 58 10.35 3.69 -15.13
C LEU A 58 10.74 4.51 -16.37
N PRO A 59 11.30 5.73 -16.18
CA PRO A 59 11.76 6.55 -17.29
C PRO A 59 12.83 5.85 -18.13
N GLU A 60 12.78 6.02 -19.45
CA GLU A 60 13.73 5.42 -20.43
C GLU A 60 15.18 5.70 -20.12
N ARG A 61 15.50 6.93 -19.66
CA ARG A 61 16.87 7.32 -19.26
C ARG A 61 17.46 6.48 -18.13
N TYR A 62 16.64 5.69 -17.45
CA TYR A 62 17.04 4.76 -16.39
C TYR A 62 16.84 3.30 -16.78
N GLY A 63 16.65 3.01 -18.07
CA GLY A 63 16.48 1.65 -18.59
C GLY A 63 15.06 1.11 -18.47
N GLY A 64 14.08 1.97 -18.19
CA GLY A 64 12.66 1.63 -18.26
C GLY A 64 12.08 1.82 -19.66
N THR A 65 10.77 1.59 -19.81
CA THR A 65 10.04 1.80 -21.08
C THR A 65 9.18 3.06 -21.08
N GLY A 66 9.03 3.73 -19.93
CA GLY A 66 8.24 4.96 -19.81
C GLY A 66 6.73 4.77 -19.93
N CYS A 67 6.23 3.54 -19.82
CA CYS A 67 4.79 3.25 -19.83
C CYS A 67 4.07 3.86 -18.62
N GLY A 68 2.75 3.99 -18.74
CA GLY A 68 1.91 4.54 -17.69
C GLY A 68 1.45 3.53 -16.63
N THR A 69 0.54 4.01 -15.79
CA THR A 69 -0.11 3.19 -14.76
C THR A 69 -1.07 2.18 -15.35
N VAL A 70 -1.67 2.49 -16.53
CA VAL A 70 -2.60 1.58 -17.21
C VAL A 70 -1.89 0.31 -17.65
N GLU A 71 -0.74 0.42 -18.33
CA GLU A 71 0.06 -0.74 -18.78
C GLU A 71 0.54 -1.58 -17.59
N LEU A 72 0.94 -0.91 -16.51
CA LEU A 72 1.35 -1.59 -15.30
C LEU A 72 0.17 -2.30 -14.61
N ALA A 73 -1.03 -1.70 -14.61
CA ALA A 73 -2.24 -2.30 -14.07
C ALA A 73 -2.64 -3.58 -14.82
N LEU A 74 -2.46 -3.62 -16.16
CA LEU A 74 -2.67 -4.84 -16.96
C LEU A 74 -1.76 -5.97 -16.48
N ALA A 75 -0.49 -5.67 -16.21
CA ALA A 75 0.46 -6.66 -15.70
C ALA A 75 0.13 -7.10 -14.26
N PHE A 76 -0.33 -6.19 -13.40
CA PHE A 76 -0.77 -6.50 -12.05
C PHE A 76 -2.04 -7.36 -12.03
N GLU A 77 -2.99 -7.13 -12.94
CA GLU A 77 -4.17 -8.00 -13.08
C GLU A 77 -3.76 -9.45 -13.40
N GLU A 78 -2.83 -9.65 -14.34
CA GLU A 78 -2.37 -11.00 -14.69
C GLU A 78 -1.55 -11.64 -13.56
N ALA A 79 -0.76 -10.86 -12.82
CA ALA A 79 -0.07 -11.31 -11.61
C ALA A 79 -1.06 -11.75 -10.51
N GLY A 80 -2.12 -10.98 -10.31
CA GLY A 80 -3.20 -11.30 -9.38
C GLY A 80 -3.94 -12.59 -9.76
N ARG A 81 -4.25 -12.78 -11.03
CA ARG A 81 -4.94 -13.97 -11.55
C ARG A 81 -4.30 -15.28 -11.13
N THR A 82 -2.97 -15.28 -11.02
CA THR A 82 -2.19 -16.47 -10.64
C THR A 82 -1.67 -16.42 -9.21
N LEU A 83 -2.01 -15.37 -8.44
CA LEU A 83 -1.46 -15.10 -7.11
C LEU A 83 0.08 -15.08 -7.11
N LEU A 84 0.70 -14.49 -8.13
CA LEU A 84 2.15 -14.47 -8.33
C LEU A 84 2.91 -14.03 -7.06
N PRO A 85 3.68 -14.92 -6.39
CA PRO A 85 4.61 -14.49 -5.35
C PRO A 85 5.80 -13.81 -6.02
N SER A 86 6.00 -12.51 -5.77
CA SER A 86 7.08 -11.77 -6.43
C SER A 86 7.38 -10.46 -5.71
N PRO A 87 8.56 -9.86 -5.96
CA PRO A 87 8.87 -8.51 -5.49
C PRO A 87 8.19 -7.40 -6.30
N LEU A 88 7.22 -7.71 -7.18
CA LEU A 88 6.55 -6.74 -8.05
C LEU A 88 5.90 -5.60 -7.24
N LEU A 89 5.02 -5.93 -6.29
CA LEU A 89 4.35 -4.92 -5.46
C LEU A 89 5.35 -4.09 -4.62
N PRO A 90 6.22 -4.68 -3.78
CA PRO A 90 7.11 -3.89 -2.94
C PRO A 90 8.13 -3.08 -3.74
N THR A 91 8.62 -3.60 -4.86
CA THR A 91 9.65 -2.93 -5.66
C THR A 91 9.05 -1.93 -6.65
N VAL A 92 8.10 -2.37 -7.48
CA VAL A 92 7.63 -1.58 -8.64
C VAL A 92 6.53 -0.60 -8.26
N ALA A 93 5.59 -1.02 -7.40
CA ALA A 93 4.48 -0.16 -7.00
C ALA A 93 4.82 0.77 -5.83
N LEU A 94 5.63 0.31 -4.85
CA LEU A 94 5.90 1.06 -3.63
C LEU A 94 7.24 1.79 -3.65
N ALA A 95 8.36 1.08 -3.85
CA ALA A 95 9.69 1.66 -3.65
C ALA A 95 10.20 2.49 -4.85
N ALA A 96 10.06 1.97 -6.07
CA ALA A 96 10.61 2.60 -7.27
C ALA A 96 10.01 3.99 -7.56
N PRO A 97 8.69 4.23 -7.44
CA PRO A 97 8.11 5.56 -7.65
C PRO A 97 8.64 6.61 -6.66
N LEU A 98 8.84 6.21 -5.40
CA LEU A 98 9.42 7.10 -4.38
C LEU A 98 10.87 7.47 -4.73
N LEU A 99 11.66 6.49 -5.22
CA LEU A 99 13.02 6.75 -5.65
C LEU A 99 13.08 7.66 -6.89
N VAL A 100 12.17 7.49 -7.85
CA VAL A 100 12.04 8.38 -9.03
C VAL A 100 11.72 9.81 -8.60
N ARG A 101 10.77 9.97 -7.66
CA ARG A 101 10.29 11.27 -7.23
C ARG A 101 11.28 11.98 -6.31
N LEU A 102 11.81 11.29 -5.32
CA LEU A 102 12.52 11.88 -4.17
C LEU A 102 14.04 11.66 -4.23
N GLY A 103 14.53 10.70 -5.00
CA GLY A 103 15.95 10.39 -5.07
C GLY A 103 16.78 11.57 -5.63
N SER A 104 18.02 11.74 -5.14
CA SER A 104 18.99 12.63 -5.78
C SER A 104 19.35 12.12 -7.20
N ALA A 105 19.95 12.96 -8.01
CA ALA A 105 20.40 12.57 -9.36
C ALA A 105 21.30 11.32 -9.31
N ASP A 106 22.24 11.27 -8.37
CA ASP A 106 23.16 10.15 -8.18
C ASP A 106 22.45 8.89 -7.69
N GLN A 107 21.50 9.02 -6.75
CA GLN A 107 20.70 7.90 -6.27
C GLN A 107 19.85 7.30 -7.39
N ARG A 108 19.19 8.13 -8.19
CA ARG A 108 18.43 7.69 -9.35
C ARG A 108 19.29 7.00 -10.38
N ALA A 109 20.41 7.61 -10.75
CA ALA A 109 21.34 7.06 -11.75
C ALA A 109 21.94 5.70 -11.34
N ARG A 110 22.20 5.52 -10.03
CA ARG A 110 22.78 4.28 -9.49
C ARG A 110 21.78 3.17 -9.28
N LEU A 111 20.57 3.50 -8.81
CA LEU A 111 19.62 2.49 -8.32
C LEU A 111 18.53 2.13 -9.34
N LEU A 112 17.99 3.11 -10.09
CA LEU A 112 16.88 2.86 -10.99
C LEU A 112 17.19 1.88 -12.13
N PRO A 113 18.39 1.91 -12.77
CA PRO A 113 18.72 0.92 -13.80
C PRO A 113 18.74 -0.52 -13.26
N ARG A 114 19.21 -0.69 -12.03
CA ARG A 114 19.25 -2.01 -11.38
C ARG A 114 17.87 -2.50 -10.97
N LEU A 115 16.96 -1.59 -10.60
CA LEU A 115 15.55 -1.92 -10.37
C LEU A 115 14.85 -2.26 -11.68
N ALA A 116 15.09 -1.48 -12.75
CA ALA A 116 14.50 -1.71 -14.09
C ALA A 116 14.89 -3.08 -14.66
N SER A 117 16.14 -3.48 -14.48
CA SER A 117 16.64 -4.80 -14.91
C SER A 117 16.22 -5.96 -14.01
N GLY A 118 15.57 -5.69 -12.87
CA GLY A 118 15.21 -6.71 -11.88
C GLY A 118 16.40 -7.27 -11.07
N GLU A 119 17.62 -6.76 -11.28
CA GLU A 119 18.82 -7.15 -10.52
C GLU A 119 18.68 -6.78 -9.04
N LEU A 120 18.15 -5.59 -8.77
CA LEU A 120 17.88 -5.09 -7.44
C LEU A 120 16.39 -5.13 -7.14
N THR A 121 16.03 -5.70 -6.00
CA THR A 121 14.67 -5.59 -5.46
C THR A 121 14.66 -4.62 -4.29
N ALA A 122 13.53 -3.95 -4.07
CA ALA A 122 13.40 -2.98 -3.00
C ALA A 122 12.10 -3.18 -2.21
N ALA A 123 12.10 -2.75 -0.94
CA ALA A 123 10.94 -2.77 -0.09
C ALA A 123 10.79 -1.45 0.68
N LEU A 124 9.55 -0.99 0.85
CA LEU A 124 9.21 0.16 1.67
C LEU A 124 9.01 -0.30 3.12
N ALA A 125 9.90 0.09 4.00
CA ALA A 125 9.87 -0.27 5.42
C ALA A 125 9.05 0.78 6.21
N VAL A 126 7.75 0.65 6.10
CA VAL A 126 6.70 1.27 6.89
C VAL A 126 5.95 0.14 7.59
N PRO A 127 5.52 0.29 8.87
CA PRO A 127 4.75 -0.74 9.55
C PRO A 127 3.53 -1.16 8.74
N GLY A 128 3.36 -2.47 8.49
CA GLY A 128 2.27 -2.97 7.65
C GLY A 128 0.88 -2.55 8.15
N SER A 129 0.71 -2.51 9.47
CA SER A 129 -0.54 -2.00 10.11
C SER A 129 -0.83 -0.51 9.84
N ALA A 130 0.16 0.26 9.40
CA ALA A 130 0.04 1.67 9.09
C ALA A 130 0.19 1.98 7.60
N LEU A 131 0.43 0.97 6.76
CA LEU A 131 0.74 1.17 5.34
C LEU A 131 -0.40 1.86 4.59
N SER A 132 -1.65 1.43 4.80
CA SER A 132 -2.83 2.04 4.19
C SER A 132 -3.02 3.51 4.59
N SER A 133 -2.75 3.85 5.85
CA SER A 133 -2.82 5.23 6.33
C SER A 133 -1.65 6.07 5.80
N ALA A 134 -0.43 5.51 5.76
CA ALA A 134 0.74 6.18 5.21
C ALA A 134 0.58 6.53 3.73
N LEU A 135 -0.08 5.66 2.97
CA LEU A 135 -0.45 5.89 1.57
C LEU A 135 -1.71 6.77 1.42
N GLY A 136 -2.28 7.27 2.52
CA GLY A 136 -3.48 8.09 2.48
C GLY A 136 -4.72 7.35 1.98
N LEU A 137 -4.79 6.03 2.05
CA LEU A 137 -5.91 5.25 1.50
C LEU A 137 -7.11 5.20 2.46
N THR A 138 -6.85 5.14 3.77
CA THR A 138 -7.88 4.91 4.81
C THR A 138 -8.05 6.07 5.78
N ALA A 139 -7.32 7.17 5.58
CA ALA A 139 -7.46 8.41 6.34
C ALA A 139 -7.30 9.61 5.40
N PRO A 140 -8.09 10.67 5.56
CA PRO A 140 -7.90 11.90 4.82
C PRO A 140 -6.67 12.63 5.36
N GLY A 141 -5.57 12.54 4.61
CA GLY A 141 -4.31 13.21 4.96
C GLY A 141 -3.36 12.39 5.83
N PRO A 142 -2.11 12.84 5.94
CA PRO A 142 -1.08 12.18 6.72
C PRO A 142 -1.31 12.37 8.21
N GLY A 143 -1.93 11.41 8.86
CA GLY A 143 -2.01 11.41 10.34
C GLY A 143 -0.60 11.39 10.95
N PRO A 144 -0.31 12.21 11.97
CA PRO A 144 1.05 12.41 12.49
C PRO A 144 1.56 11.24 13.35
N GLY A 145 1.25 10.03 13.10
CA GLY A 145 1.66 8.93 14.00
C GLY A 145 1.95 7.59 13.35
N TRP A 146 1.76 7.45 12.02
CA TRP A 146 1.89 6.16 11.36
C TRP A 146 3.31 5.58 11.36
N ALA A 147 4.33 6.42 11.38
CA ALA A 147 5.72 5.96 11.41
C ALA A 147 6.23 5.67 12.84
N GLY A 148 5.42 5.86 13.85
CA GLY A 148 5.82 5.83 15.26
C GLY A 148 6.48 7.17 15.66
N GLY A 149 7.26 7.17 16.72
CA GLY A 149 8.04 8.32 17.21
C GLY A 149 7.96 8.48 18.71
N GLY A 150 9.01 9.00 19.30
CA GLY A 150 9.08 9.17 20.74
C GLY A 150 8.85 7.86 21.51
N ARG A 151 7.80 7.83 22.34
CA ARG A 151 7.43 6.61 23.12
C ARG A 151 6.65 5.58 22.33
N ALA A 152 6.17 5.90 21.11
CA ALA A 152 5.36 4.98 20.29
C ALA A 152 6.19 3.93 19.55
N GLY A 153 7.52 3.93 19.66
CA GLY A 153 8.39 3.01 18.95
C GLY A 153 8.67 3.44 17.52
N GLY A 154 8.97 2.50 16.62
CA GLY A 154 9.37 2.76 15.24
C GLY A 154 10.87 2.89 15.06
N VAL A 155 11.31 3.48 13.95
CA VAL A 155 12.72 3.66 13.63
C VAL A 155 13.15 5.09 13.89
N GLN A 156 14.28 5.26 14.58
CA GLN A 156 14.92 6.54 14.86
C GLN A 156 16.14 6.71 13.98
N ALA A 157 16.36 7.92 13.44
CA ALA A 157 17.52 8.30 12.69
C ALA A 157 18.35 9.34 13.46
N ALA A 158 19.65 9.08 13.62
CA ALA A 158 20.60 9.99 14.24
C ALA A 158 21.77 10.25 13.30
N TYR A 159 22.16 11.53 13.13
CA TYR A 159 23.36 11.89 12.38
C TYR A 159 24.57 11.88 13.32
N ARG A 160 25.58 11.07 13.03
CA ARG A 160 26.84 11.02 13.77
C ARG A 160 27.91 11.82 13.07
N THR A 161 28.69 12.61 13.84
CA THR A 161 29.78 13.46 13.35
C THR A 161 31.17 12.94 13.71
N ALA A 162 31.29 11.97 14.65
CA ALA A 162 32.56 11.48 15.18
C ALA A 162 32.60 9.96 15.27
N GLY A 163 33.81 9.38 15.16
CA GLY A 163 34.08 7.98 15.50
C GLY A 163 33.65 6.93 14.48
N GLY A 164 34.17 6.96 13.24
CA GLY A 164 33.92 5.92 12.25
C GLY A 164 33.25 6.38 10.94
N GLY A 165 33.32 7.69 10.68
CA GLY A 165 32.72 8.32 9.49
C GLY A 165 31.40 9.03 9.81
N ALA A 166 31.31 10.30 9.36
CA ALA A 166 30.08 11.07 9.47
C ALA A 166 28.97 10.42 8.64
N GLY A 167 27.73 10.39 9.16
CA GLY A 167 26.60 9.82 8.43
C GLY A 167 25.41 9.46 9.31
N TRP A 168 24.32 9.09 8.64
CA TRP A 168 23.09 8.67 9.29
C TRP A 168 23.18 7.24 9.83
N ARG A 169 22.62 7.06 11.01
CA ARG A 169 22.49 5.76 11.69
C ARG A 169 21.05 5.54 12.11
N LEU A 170 20.54 4.33 11.85
CA LEU A 170 19.18 3.95 12.17
C LEU A 170 19.13 2.97 13.34
N TYR A 171 18.12 3.15 14.20
CA TYR A 171 17.86 2.35 15.39
C TYR A 171 16.37 2.09 15.52
N GLY A 172 16.01 0.89 15.93
CA GLY A 172 14.61 0.51 16.19
C GLY A 172 14.18 -0.69 15.38
N GLU A 173 12.89 -0.79 15.16
CA GLU A 173 12.33 -1.88 14.38
C GLU A 173 11.07 -1.47 13.62
N VAL A 174 10.81 -2.18 12.54
CA VAL A 174 9.57 -2.10 11.76
C VAL A 174 9.10 -3.51 11.46
N ASP A 175 7.81 -3.78 11.68
CA ASP A 175 7.20 -5.08 11.44
C ASP A 175 6.26 -5.06 10.22
N GLN A 176 5.98 -6.23 9.67
CA GLN A 176 5.09 -6.45 8.52
C GLN A 176 5.53 -5.71 7.26
N VAL A 177 6.84 -5.59 7.02
CA VAL A 177 7.41 -5.02 5.79
C VAL A 177 7.23 -5.98 4.64
N LEU A 178 6.47 -5.59 3.61
CA LEU A 178 6.23 -6.40 2.42
C LEU A 178 7.55 -6.68 1.68
N GLY A 179 7.87 -7.96 1.46
CA GLY A 179 9.09 -8.40 0.79
C GLY A 179 10.39 -8.06 1.53
N GLY A 180 10.31 -7.51 2.74
CA GLY A 180 11.46 -6.96 3.46
C GLY A 180 12.54 -7.98 3.82
N HIS A 181 12.22 -9.29 3.90
CA HIS A 181 13.20 -10.34 4.24
C HIS A 181 14.22 -10.58 3.14
N SER A 182 13.86 -10.42 1.86
CA SER A 182 14.68 -10.74 0.70
C SER A 182 15.07 -9.53 -0.15
N ALA A 183 14.50 -8.34 0.11
CA ALA A 183 14.82 -7.13 -0.65
C ALA A 183 16.31 -6.76 -0.55
N GLY A 184 16.94 -6.40 -1.67
CA GLY A 184 18.30 -5.93 -1.73
C GLY A 184 18.46 -4.48 -1.24
N LEU A 185 17.36 -3.71 -1.23
CA LEU A 185 17.31 -2.32 -0.76
C LEU A 185 16.07 -2.10 0.11
N LEU A 186 16.22 -1.43 1.25
CA LEU A 186 15.10 -0.97 2.05
C LEU A 186 15.00 0.56 2.00
N LEU A 187 13.79 1.08 1.74
CA LEU A 187 13.43 2.47 1.96
C LEU A 187 12.78 2.56 3.35
N VAL A 188 13.55 2.98 4.35
CA VAL A 188 13.13 2.95 5.76
C VAL A 188 12.60 4.32 6.15
N ALA A 189 11.35 4.36 6.61
CA ALA A 189 10.78 5.54 7.24
C ALA A 189 11.31 5.64 8.68
N ALA A 190 11.99 6.73 9.01
CA ALA A 190 12.57 6.94 10.33
C ALA A 190 12.39 8.38 10.82
N HIS A 191 12.22 8.52 12.14
CA HIS A 191 12.11 9.79 12.80
C HIS A 191 13.46 10.42 13.04
N THR A 192 13.55 11.73 12.83
CA THR A 192 14.70 12.55 13.17
C THR A 192 14.24 13.79 13.95
N GLY A 193 15.12 14.34 14.78
CA GLY A 193 14.82 15.52 15.62
C GLY A 193 14.35 15.16 17.03
N GLY A 194 14.23 16.20 17.88
CA GLY A 194 13.70 16.09 19.25
C GLY A 194 12.16 16.11 19.28
N PHE A 195 11.59 15.90 20.46
CA PHE A 195 10.15 15.70 20.68
C PHE A 195 9.24 16.79 20.08
N THR A 196 9.69 18.06 20.06
CA THR A 196 8.93 19.19 19.50
C THR A 196 9.18 19.45 18.03
N ARG A 197 10.16 18.81 17.42
CA ARG A 197 10.58 19.00 16.01
C ARG A 197 10.80 17.66 15.31
N SER A 198 10.05 16.64 15.68
CA SER A 198 10.14 15.32 15.05
C SER A 198 9.65 15.41 13.61
N ARG A 199 10.46 14.92 12.66
CA ARG A 199 10.10 14.75 11.26
C ARG A 199 10.36 13.32 10.84
N THR A 200 9.52 12.77 9.97
CA THR A 200 9.76 11.48 9.34
C THR A 200 10.45 11.68 8.01
N LEU A 201 11.57 11.00 7.80
CA LEU A 201 12.33 10.99 6.55
C LEU A 201 12.44 9.56 6.04
N LEU A 202 12.72 9.41 4.73
CA LEU A 202 13.06 8.11 4.14
C LEU A 202 14.59 7.98 4.01
N PHE A 203 15.04 6.77 4.34
CA PHE A 203 16.45 6.39 4.28
C PHE A 203 16.64 5.15 3.43
N LEU A 204 17.69 5.15 2.61
CA LEU A 204 18.15 4.02 1.85
C LEU A 204 19.06 3.17 2.75
N VAL A 205 18.74 1.90 2.89
CA VAL A 205 19.50 0.92 3.66
C VAL A 205 19.78 -0.29 2.76
N ASP A 206 21.06 -0.66 2.64
CA ASP A 206 21.45 -1.87 1.94
C ASP A 206 20.88 -3.11 2.66
N GLY A 207 20.32 -4.06 1.89
CA GLY A 207 19.76 -5.28 2.46
C GLY A 207 20.76 -6.15 3.22
N ALA A 208 22.06 -5.98 2.96
CA ALA A 208 23.16 -6.67 3.66
C ALA A 208 23.89 -5.77 4.68
N ALA A 209 23.32 -4.60 5.05
CA ALA A 209 23.95 -3.68 5.97
C ALA A 209 24.22 -4.30 7.34
N ASP A 210 25.40 -4.01 7.89
CA ASP A 210 25.75 -4.40 9.27
C ASP A 210 24.74 -3.82 10.26
N GLY A 211 24.33 -4.65 11.25
CA GLY A 211 23.35 -4.28 12.26
C GLY A 211 21.88 -4.40 11.82
N LEU A 212 21.62 -4.75 10.54
CA LEU A 212 20.28 -5.04 10.03
C LEU A 212 19.97 -6.53 10.20
N VAL A 213 18.93 -6.85 10.98
CA VAL A 213 18.42 -8.22 11.12
C VAL A 213 17.00 -8.27 10.53
N ARG A 214 16.79 -9.18 9.58
CA ARG A 214 15.51 -9.35 8.89
C ARG A 214 14.98 -10.76 9.13
N THR A 215 13.77 -10.84 9.65
CA THR A 215 13.11 -12.12 9.93
C THR A 215 11.79 -12.18 9.18
N ARG A 216 11.64 -13.18 8.30
CA ARG A 216 10.36 -13.47 7.67
C ARG A 216 9.32 -13.82 8.72
N ARG A 217 8.15 -13.21 8.66
CA ARG A 217 7.03 -13.48 9.56
C ARG A 217 6.10 -14.50 8.93
N THR A 218 5.48 -15.31 9.76
CA THR A 218 4.37 -16.14 9.33
C THR A 218 3.17 -15.26 9.07
N ALA A 219 2.68 -15.26 7.84
CA ALA A 219 1.51 -14.51 7.42
C ALA A 219 0.39 -15.47 7.03
N LEU A 220 -0.85 -15.00 7.10
CA LEU A 220 -2.00 -15.74 6.60
C LEU A 220 -1.87 -15.99 5.09
N ASP A 221 -1.54 -14.95 4.34
CA ASP A 221 -1.21 -15.03 2.91
C ASP A 221 0.31 -15.21 2.73
N GLU A 222 0.74 -16.43 2.47
CA GLU A 222 2.13 -16.74 2.21
C GLU A 222 2.62 -16.23 0.85
N THR A 223 1.71 -15.88 -0.07
CA THR A 223 2.04 -15.33 -1.38
C THR A 223 2.43 -13.84 -1.33
N ARG A 224 2.22 -13.20 -0.15
CA ARG A 224 2.71 -11.85 0.20
C ARG A 224 3.61 -11.92 1.43
N PRO A 225 4.84 -12.36 1.30
CA PRO A 225 5.72 -12.48 2.46
C PRO A 225 5.97 -11.12 3.10
N VAL A 226 5.85 -11.07 4.43
CA VAL A 226 6.16 -9.91 5.25
C VAL A 226 7.31 -10.22 6.19
N ALA A 227 8.01 -9.19 6.63
CA ALA A 227 9.19 -9.32 7.47
C ALA A 227 9.17 -8.32 8.64
N ARG A 228 9.86 -8.69 9.70
CA ARG A 228 10.34 -7.78 10.73
C ARG A 228 11.77 -7.38 10.38
N ALA A 229 12.04 -6.08 10.37
CA ALA A 229 13.37 -5.52 10.22
C ALA A 229 13.79 -4.82 11.53
N GLN A 230 14.89 -5.27 12.13
CA GLN A 230 15.50 -4.69 13.32
C GLN A 230 16.78 -3.98 12.91
N LEU A 231 16.94 -2.75 13.37
CA LEU A 231 18.07 -1.89 13.03
C LEU A 231 18.82 -1.52 14.30
N ARG A 232 20.12 -1.85 14.33
CA ARG A 232 21.03 -1.59 15.44
C ARG A 232 22.27 -0.88 14.93
N ASP A 233 22.29 0.45 14.99
CA ASP A 233 23.38 1.28 14.45
C ASP A 233 23.60 1.09 12.94
N VAL A 234 22.54 0.89 12.17
CA VAL A 234 22.60 0.62 10.74
C VAL A 234 22.96 1.88 9.98
N LYS A 235 24.01 1.81 9.14
CA LYS A 235 24.39 2.89 8.21
C LYS A 235 23.29 3.10 7.18
N ALA A 236 22.91 4.37 6.97
CA ALA A 236 21.86 4.73 6.04
C ALA A 236 22.18 6.00 5.28
N ILE A 237 21.56 6.19 4.11
CA ILE A 237 21.67 7.38 3.28
C ILE A 237 20.29 8.02 3.20
N ARG A 238 20.18 9.32 3.46
CA ARG A 238 18.90 10.02 3.31
C ARG A 238 18.45 10.00 1.85
N LEU A 239 17.21 9.63 1.60
CA LEU A 239 16.63 9.73 0.27
C LEU A 239 16.53 11.21 -0.14
N GLY A 240 17.05 11.56 -1.32
CA GLY A 240 17.15 12.94 -1.80
C GLY A 240 18.33 13.74 -1.25
N GLY A 241 19.08 13.22 -0.27
CA GLY A 241 20.29 13.84 0.28
C GLY A 241 21.57 13.32 -0.37
N ASN A 242 22.66 14.04 -0.19
CA ASN A 242 24.00 13.58 -0.56
C ASN A 242 24.63 12.78 0.59
N ASP A 243 25.59 11.88 0.26
CA ASP A 243 26.36 11.14 1.24
C ASP A 243 27.13 12.12 2.15
N GLY A 244 26.81 12.12 3.46
CA GLY A 244 27.48 12.98 4.44
C GLY A 244 26.78 14.30 4.75
N GLU A 245 25.69 14.63 4.08
CA GLU A 245 24.96 15.88 4.35
C GLU A 245 24.15 15.78 5.64
N ARG A 246 24.46 16.65 6.61
CA ARG A 246 23.65 16.85 7.81
C ARG A 246 22.39 17.60 7.37
N ALA A 247 21.21 17.08 7.72
CA ALA A 247 19.98 17.89 7.64
C ALA A 247 20.15 19.07 8.61
N ASP A 248 20.53 20.23 8.09
CA ASP A 248 20.65 21.44 8.93
C ASP A 248 19.26 21.76 9.46
N THR A 249 19.17 21.96 10.77
CA THR A 249 17.94 22.30 11.47
C THR A 249 17.39 23.68 11.07
N ARG A 250 18.14 24.43 10.22
CA ARG A 250 17.75 25.75 9.68
C ARG A 250 16.99 25.66 8.35
N ASP A 251 17.01 24.50 7.64
CA ASP A 251 16.31 24.33 6.36
C ASP A 251 14.78 24.15 6.47
N GLY A 252 14.21 24.41 7.64
CA GLY A 252 12.76 24.43 7.87
C GLY A 252 12.00 25.56 7.17
N GLU A 253 12.68 26.52 6.56
CA GLU A 253 12.07 27.73 5.98
C GLU A 253 12.02 27.78 4.45
N ARG A 254 12.65 26.83 3.75
CA ARG A 254 12.53 26.75 2.28
C ARG A 254 11.43 25.76 1.89
N ALA A 255 10.20 26.24 1.91
CA ALA A 255 9.08 25.61 1.22
C ALA A 255 9.41 25.51 -0.28
N GLY A 256 9.83 24.31 -0.74
CA GLY A 256 10.12 24.06 -2.17
C GLY A 256 11.31 23.17 -2.47
N GLU A 257 12.15 22.80 -1.49
CA GLU A 257 13.22 21.82 -1.73
C GLU A 257 12.73 20.37 -1.52
N PRO A 258 13.27 19.38 -2.28
CA PRO A 258 12.92 17.97 -2.16
C PRO A 258 13.34 17.43 -0.79
N GLY A 259 12.45 17.51 0.19
CA GLY A 259 12.65 17.18 1.61
C GLY A 259 11.42 17.50 2.43
N GLY A 260 10.29 17.79 1.76
CA GLY A 260 8.98 18.04 2.35
C GLY A 260 8.50 16.92 3.28
N ASP A 261 7.37 17.10 3.94
CA ASP A 261 6.77 16.12 4.82
C ASP A 261 6.61 14.78 4.08
N MET A 262 7.36 13.77 4.53
CA MET A 262 7.40 12.45 3.91
C MET A 262 6.04 11.75 3.96
N ALA A 263 5.21 12.13 4.92
CA ALA A 263 3.84 11.64 4.99
C ALA A 263 3.02 12.15 3.80
N HIS A 264 3.22 13.39 3.38
CA HIS A 264 2.61 13.93 2.16
C HIS A 264 3.09 13.17 0.91
N GLU A 265 4.39 12.93 0.78
CA GLU A 265 4.96 12.24 -0.37
C GLU A 265 4.47 10.79 -0.53
N LEU A 266 4.28 10.08 0.58
CA LEU A 266 3.69 8.75 0.56
C LEU A 266 2.20 8.79 0.18
N ALA A 267 1.45 9.76 0.69
CA ALA A 267 0.04 9.94 0.34
C ALA A 267 -0.14 10.30 -1.13
N VAL A 268 0.78 11.07 -1.72
CA VAL A 268 0.79 11.36 -3.18
C VAL A 268 0.98 10.10 -4.02
N ALA A 269 1.76 9.13 -3.56
CA ALA A 269 1.91 7.83 -4.24
C ALA A 269 0.65 6.94 -4.13
N GLY A 270 -0.18 7.17 -3.13
CA GLY A 270 -1.33 6.33 -2.77
C GLY A 270 -2.31 6.04 -3.90
N PRO A 271 -2.79 7.02 -4.69
CA PRO A 271 -3.74 6.80 -5.77
C PRO A 271 -3.24 5.79 -6.80
N ARG A 272 -1.99 5.90 -7.22
CA ARG A 272 -1.36 4.95 -8.14
C ARG A 272 -1.24 3.56 -7.53
N VAL A 273 -0.80 3.46 -6.28
CA VAL A 273 -0.71 2.19 -5.55
C VAL A 273 -2.10 1.55 -5.42
N ALA A 274 -3.13 2.33 -5.10
CA ALA A 274 -4.51 1.84 -5.01
C ALA A 274 -5.01 1.27 -6.34
N ALA A 275 -4.75 1.94 -7.46
CA ALA A 275 -5.14 1.47 -8.79
C ALA A 275 -4.47 0.13 -9.16
N LEU A 276 -3.17 0.00 -8.86
CA LEU A 276 -2.41 -1.25 -9.12
C LEU A 276 -2.89 -2.40 -8.22
N LEU A 277 -3.15 -2.14 -6.95
CA LEU A 277 -3.71 -3.12 -6.02
C LEU A 277 -5.13 -3.53 -6.42
N ALA A 278 -5.95 -2.58 -6.89
CA ALA A 278 -7.28 -2.87 -7.39
C ALA A 278 -7.23 -3.79 -8.62
N ALA A 279 -6.33 -3.52 -9.57
CA ALA A 279 -6.12 -4.38 -10.73
C ALA A 279 -5.65 -5.79 -10.34
N GLU A 280 -4.71 -5.90 -9.40
CA GLU A 280 -4.25 -7.19 -8.90
C GLU A 280 -5.38 -7.97 -8.18
N ALA A 281 -6.16 -7.30 -7.34
CA ALA A 281 -7.31 -7.90 -6.65
C ALA A 281 -8.40 -8.36 -7.63
N VAL A 282 -8.67 -7.58 -8.69
CA VAL A 282 -9.55 -7.97 -9.79
C VAL A 282 -9.02 -9.23 -10.49
N GLY A 283 -7.72 -9.28 -10.79
CA GLY A 283 -7.10 -10.47 -11.38
C GLY A 283 -7.27 -11.70 -10.50
N ALA A 284 -7.04 -11.57 -9.20
CA ALA A 284 -7.21 -12.65 -8.24
C ALA A 284 -8.68 -13.09 -8.13
N ALA A 285 -9.64 -12.15 -8.09
CA ALA A 285 -11.07 -12.45 -8.08
C ALA A 285 -11.52 -13.21 -9.33
N ASP A 286 -11.06 -12.76 -10.50
CA ASP A 286 -11.37 -13.40 -11.78
C ASP A 286 -10.70 -14.79 -11.89
N GLY A 287 -9.48 -14.95 -11.36
CA GLY A 287 -8.81 -16.25 -11.27
C GLY A 287 -9.56 -17.25 -10.39
N ALA A 288 -10.02 -16.82 -9.22
CA ALA A 288 -10.84 -17.64 -8.32
C ALA A 288 -12.18 -18.02 -8.95
N LEU A 289 -12.87 -17.04 -9.55
CA LEU A 289 -14.14 -17.26 -10.24
C LEU A 289 -14.02 -18.24 -11.41
N ALA A 290 -13.02 -18.03 -12.29
CA ALA A 290 -12.82 -18.89 -13.46
C ALA A 290 -12.61 -20.37 -13.08
N ARG A 291 -11.75 -20.62 -12.07
CA ARG A 291 -11.50 -21.99 -11.55
C ARG A 291 -12.75 -22.60 -10.93
N THR A 292 -13.50 -21.80 -10.20
CA THR A 292 -14.75 -22.24 -9.58
C THR A 292 -15.79 -22.61 -10.65
N VAL A 293 -15.91 -21.79 -11.70
CA VAL A 293 -16.81 -22.08 -12.83
C VAL A 293 -16.43 -23.40 -13.52
N GLU A 294 -15.15 -23.63 -13.77
CA GLU A 294 -14.71 -24.91 -14.38
C GLU A 294 -14.98 -26.10 -13.44
N TYR A 295 -14.75 -25.94 -12.15
CA TYR A 295 -15.06 -27.00 -11.18
C TYR A 295 -16.54 -27.37 -11.15
N VAL A 296 -17.45 -26.38 -11.06
CA VAL A 296 -18.90 -26.66 -10.95
C VAL A 296 -19.50 -27.25 -12.24
N LYS A 297 -18.84 -27.09 -13.40
CA LYS A 297 -19.24 -27.72 -14.65
C LYS A 297 -19.02 -29.24 -14.66
N VAL A 298 -18.03 -29.73 -13.91
CA VAL A 298 -17.63 -31.13 -13.91
C VAL A 298 -17.99 -31.85 -12.60
N ARG A 299 -18.12 -31.13 -11.49
CA ARG A 299 -18.48 -31.74 -10.19
C ARG A 299 -19.93 -32.13 -10.18
N GLU A 300 -20.20 -33.41 -9.97
CA GLU A 300 -21.57 -33.95 -9.91
C GLU A 300 -22.05 -34.16 -8.47
N GLN A 301 -23.28 -33.78 -8.23
CA GLN A 301 -24.10 -34.10 -7.04
C GLN A 301 -25.58 -34.21 -7.46
N PHE A 302 -26.33 -35.05 -6.79
CA PHE A 302 -27.75 -35.27 -7.12
C PHE A 302 -27.98 -35.68 -8.58
N GLY A 303 -27.03 -36.45 -9.15
CA GLY A 303 -27.10 -37.02 -10.51
C GLY A 303 -26.84 -36.04 -11.66
N ARG A 304 -26.27 -34.85 -11.39
CA ARG A 304 -25.91 -33.86 -12.42
C ARG A 304 -24.83 -32.91 -11.95
N PRO A 305 -24.12 -32.19 -12.86
CA PRO A 305 -23.16 -31.17 -12.51
C PRO A 305 -23.78 -30.11 -11.60
N ILE A 306 -23.06 -29.70 -10.52
CA ILE A 306 -23.59 -28.74 -9.56
C ILE A 306 -23.79 -27.34 -10.18
N GLY A 307 -23.06 -27.01 -11.24
CA GLY A 307 -23.29 -25.80 -12.05
C GLY A 307 -24.59 -25.79 -12.84
N SER A 308 -25.34 -26.90 -12.88
CA SER A 308 -26.69 -26.96 -13.48
C SER A 308 -27.76 -26.38 -12.59
N PHE A 309 -27.51 -26.25 -11.27
CA PHE A 309 -28.49 -25.70 -10.33
C PHE A 309 -28.56 -24.17 -10.42
N GLN A 310 -29.75 -23.60 -10.49
CA GLN A 310 -29.97 -22.16 -10.61
C GLN A 310 -29.30 -21.38 -9.48
N ALA A 311 -29.40 -21.86 -8.22
CA ALA A 311 -28.78 -21.20 -7.08
C ALA A 311 -27.25 -21.04 -7.23
N VAL A 312 -26.56 -22.05 -7.77
CA VAL A 312 -25.11 -21.96 -8.04
C VAL A 312 -24.83 -20.98 -9.16
N ARG A 313 -25.61 -21.04 -10.25
CA ARG A 313 -25.43 -20.13 -11.40
C ARG A 313 -25.64 -18.67 -11.00
N HIS A 314 -26.70 -18.37 -10.23
CA HIS A 314 -27.00 -17.01 -9.82
C HIS A 314 -25.89 -16.45 -8.93
N ARG A 315 -25.41 -17.19 -7.95
CA ARG A 315 -24.29 -16.77 -7.09
C ARG A 315 -23.03 -16.47 -7.89
N LEU A 316 -22.65 -17.34 -8.84
CA LEU A 316 -21.48 -17.09 -9.69
C LEU A 316 -21.69 -15.93 -10.67
N ALA A 317 -22.92 -15.71 -11.16
CA ALA A 317 -23.27 -14.56 -11.98
C ALA A 317 -23.16 -13.25 -11.20
N ASP A 318 -23.61 -13.23 -9.93
CA ASP A 318 -23.47 -12.07 -9.05
C ASP A 318 -22.00 -11.72 -8.79
N VAL A 319 -21.15 -12.72 -8.54
CA VAL A 319 -19.69 -12.53 -8.41
C VAL A 319 -19.09 -12.02 -9.72
N TYR A 320 -19.53 -12.57 -10.87
CA TYR A 320 -19.06 -12.10 -12.17
C TYR A 320 -19.33 -10.61 -12.39
N VAL A 321 -20.55 -10.16 -12.07
CA VAL A 321 -20.94 -8.75 -12.18
C VAL A 321 -20.06 -7.87 -11.28
N GLN A 322 -19.82 -8.30 -10.04
CA GLN A 322 -18.95 -7.56 -9.11
C GLN A 322 -17.51 -7.45 -9.65
N VAL A 323 -16.94 -8.54 -10.18
CA VAL A 323 -15.61 -8.55 -10.77
C VAL A 323 -15.51 -7.62 -11.99
N GLN A 324 -16.54 -7.61 -12.88
CA GLN A 324 -16.54 -6.71 -14.04
C GLN A 324 -16.66 -5.23 -13.62
N ALA A 325 -17.50 -4.93 -12.65
CA ALA A 325 -17.63 -3.58 -12.11
C ALA A 325 -16.31 -3.10 -11.46
N ALA A 326 -15.67 -3.96 -10.65
CA ALA A 326 -14.37 -3.68 -10.04
C ALA A 326 -13.26 -3.48 -11.09
N ARG A 327 -13.28 -4.28 -12.18
CA ARG A 327 -12.34 -4.15 -13.30
C ARG A 327 -12.46 -2.79 -13.96
N SER A 328 -13.67 -2.35 -14.26
CA SER A 328 -13.92 -1.04 -14.85
C SER A 328 -13.43 0.10 -13.94
N ALA A 329 -13.69 -0.01 -12.63
CA ALA A 329 -13.21 0.95 -11.65
C ALA A 329 -11.67 0.97 -11.54
N ALA A 330 -11.01 -0.20 -11.55
CA ALA A 330 -9.56 -0.31 -11.48
C ALA A 330 -8.86 0.33 -12.67
N TYR A 331 -9.36 0.13 -13.89
CA TYR A 331 -8.80 0.76 -15.09
C TYR A 331 -9.07 2.26 -15.15
N TYR A 332 -10.24 2.70 -14.70
CA TYR A 332 -10.50 4.12 -14.55
C TYR A 332 -9.54 4.78 -13.56
N ALA A 333 -9.30 4.12 -12.41
CA ALA A 333 -8.35 4.61 -11.41
C ALA A 333 -6.91 4.65 -11.95
N ALA A 334 -6.50 3.65 -12.74
CA ALA A 334 -5.18 3.62 -13.38
C ALA A 334 -5.03 4.77 -14.40
N TRP A 335 -6.06 5.00 -15.21
CA TRP A 335 -6.08 6.13 -16.14
C TRP A 335 -6.07 7.49 -15.42
N ALA A 336 -6.85 7.65 -14.35
CA ALA A 336 -6.88 8.86 -13.56
C ALA A 336 -5.54 9.16 -12.86
N ALA A 337 -4.79 8.11 -12.49
CA ALA A 337 -3.46 8.25 -11.90
C ALA A 337 -2.39 8.76 -12.89
N ASP A 338 -2.62 8.58 -14.20
CA ASP A 338 -1.77 9.12 -15.28
C ASP A 338 -2.29 10.47 -15.83
N GLY A 339 -3.32 11.03 -15.22
CA GLY A 339 -3.97 12.27 -15.67
C GLY A 339 -3.01 13.46 -15.71
N PRO A 340 -3.40 14.52 -16.46
CA PRO A 340 -2.54 15.70 -16.69
C PRO A 340 -2.32 16.56 -15.45
N LYS A 341 -3.13 16.38 -14.40
CA LYS A 341 -2.95 17.05 -13.11
C LYS A 341 -1.98 16.26 -12.23
N PRO A 342 -1.00 16.93 -11.59
CA PRO A 342 -0.17 16.30 -10.59
C PRO A 342 -1.02 15.58 -9.53
N LEU A 343 -0.59 14.40 -9.10
CA LEU A 343 -1.31 13.56 -8.12
C LEU A 343 -1.61 14.29 -6.79
N ASP A 344 -0.77 15.26 -6.43
CA ASP A 344 -0.92 16.13 -5.26
C ASP A 344 -2.05 17.17 -5.37
N GLN A 345 -2.52 17.48 -6.61
CA GLN A 345 -3.60 18.43 -6.88
C GLN A 345 -4.91 17.75 -7.29
N GLY A 346 -4.89 16.41 -7.44
CA GLY A 346 -6.00 15.67 -8.03
C GLY A 346 -6.81 14.87 -7.02
N GLY A 347 -7.83 15.46 -6.42
CA GLY A 347 -8.85 14.71 -5.65
C GLY A 347 -9.49 13.57 -6.46
N GLU A 348 -9.57 13.69 -7.78
CA GLU A 348 -10.13 12.70 -8.70
C GLU A 348 -9.35 11.36 -8.66
N ALA A 349 -8.03 11.38 -8.83
CA ALA A 349 -7.21 10.17 -8.81
C ALA A 349 -7.27 9.46 -7.45
N ALA A 350 -7.27 10.24 -6.35
CA ALA A 350 -7.35 9.69 -5.00
C ALA A 350 -8.73 9.09 -4.69
N THR A 351 -9.80 9.74 -5.15
CA THR A 351 -11.18 9.24 -5.02
C THR A 351 -11.37 7.99 -5.86
N ALA A 352 -10.94 8.01 -7.13
CA ALA A 352 -11.03 6.87 -8.04
C ALA A 352 -10.23 5.67 -7.51
N GLY A 353 -8.98 5.89 -7.04
CA GLY A 353 -8.13 4.83 -6.49
C GLY A 353 -8.74 4.18 -5.23
N GLY A 354 -9.20 4.98 -4.27
CA GLY A 354 -9.83 4.47 -3.05
C GLY A 354 -11.13 3.70 -3.33
N THR A 355 -11.97 4.21 -4.24
CA THR A 355 -13.21 3.56 -4.66
C THR A 355 -12.92 2.23 -5.37
N ALA A 356 -12.00 2.23 -6.32
CA ALA A 356 -11.62 1.04 -7.09
C ALA A 356 -11.04 -0.05 -6.18
N LEU A 357 -10.14 0.32 -5.26
CA LEU A 357 -9.54 -0.64 -4.34
C LEU A 357 -10.61 -1.24 -3.40
N GLY A 358 -11.49 -0.41 -2.83
CA GLY A 358 -12.58 -0.89 -1.98
C GLY A 358 -13.51 -1.87 -2.71
N GLN A 359 -13.86 -1.59 -3.96
CA GLN A 359 -14.70 -2.46 -4.78
C GLN A 359 -13.98 -3.75 -5.19
N ALA A 360 -12.68 -3.66 -5.52
CA ALA A 360 -11.89 -4.82 -5.91
C ALA A 360 -11.64 -5.80 -4.75
N LEU A 361 -11.36 -5.28 -3.54
CA LEU A 361 -11.21 -6.12 -2.35
C LEU A 361 -12.52 -6.83 -1.99
N GLU A 362 -13.67 -6.16 -2.11
CA GLU A 362 -14.98 -6.78 -1.88
C GLU A 362 -15.26 -7.87 -2.92
N ALA A 363 -15.01 -7.61 -4.21
CA ALA A 363 -15.17 -8.60 -5.28
C ALA A 363 -14.25 -9.82 -5.08
N LEU A 364 -13.00 -9.59 -4.65
CA LEU A 364 -12.06 -10.66 -4.32
C LEU A 364 -12.55 -11.48 -3.13
N GLY A 365 -13.03 -10.82 -2.06
CA GLY A 365 -13.60 -11.48 -0.90
C GLY A 365 -14.79 -12.38 -1.28
N ALA A 366 -15.72 -11.87 -2.08
CA ALA A 366 -16.88 -12.63 -2.58
C ALA A 366 -16.45 -13.80 -3.46
N ALA A 367 -15.58 -13.60 -4.44
CA ALA A 367 -15.08 -14.64 -5.33
C ALA A 367 -14.35 -15.76 -4.57
N ALA A 368 -13.51 -15.39 -3.62
CA ALA A 368 -12.76 -16.34 -2.82
C ALA A 368 -13.65 -17.15 -1.85
N ALA A 369 -14.64 -16.50 -1.24
CA ALA A 369 -15.61 -17.18 -0.37
C ALA A 369 -16.44 -18.19 -1.17
N GLU A 370 -16.94 -17.80 -2.35
CA GLU A 370 -17.67 -18.71 -3.23
C GLU A 370 -16.78 -19.86 -3.74
N ALA A 371 -15.51 -19.59 -4.03
CA ALA A 371 -14.58 -20.63 -4.42
C ALA A 371 -14.43 -21.69 -3.31
N VAL A 372 -14.17 -21.29 -2.08
CA VAL A 372 -14.08 -22.23 -0.95
C VAL A 372 -15.39 -22.97 -0.74
N GLN A 373 -16.53 -22.27 -0.74
CA GLN A 373 -17.83 -22.86 -0.51
C GLN A 373 -18.20 -23.93 -1.55
N LEU A 374 -18.02 -23.64 -2.84
CA LEU A 374 -18.41 -24.52 -3.94
C LEU A 374 -17.46 -25.70 -4.15
N HIS A 375 -16.18 -25.57 -3.78
CA HIS A 375 -15.26 -26.70 -3.74
C HIS A 375 -15.50 -27.62 -2.52
N GLY A 376 -16.20 -27.13 -1.49
CA GLY A 376 -16.47 -27.88 -0.27
C GLY A 376 -15.21 -28.20 0.53
N GLY A 377 -15.15 -29.37 1.17
CA GLY A 377 -14.04 -29.74 2.04
C GLY A 377 -12.63 -29.61 1.44
N VAL A 378 -12.47 -29.90 0.15
CA VAL A 378 -11.16 -29.77 -0.52
C VAL A 378 -10.73 -28.31 -0.66
N GLY A 379 -11.67 -27.37 -0.75
CA GLY A 379 -11.39 -25.95 -1.00
C GLY A 379 -10.59 -25.23 0.10
N PHE A 380 -10.53 -25.77 1.32
CA PHE A 380 -9.71 -25.22 2.40
C PHE A 380 -8.50 -26.09 2.77
N THR A 381 -8.22 -27.15 2.01
CA THR A 381 -7.03 -28.00 2.18
C THR A 381 -5.88 -27.54 1.28
N TRP A 382 -4.66 -27.99 1.62
CA TRP A 382 -3.47 -27.74 0.78
C TRP A 382 -3.49 -28.50 -0.55
N GLU A 383 -4.42 -29.40 -0.76
CA GLU A 383 -4.60 -30.13 -2.02
C GLU A 383 -5.14 -29.22 -3.14
N HIS A 384 -5.91 -28.17 -2.78
CA HIS A 384 -6.55 -27.26 -3.72
C HIS A 384 -6.07 -25.82 -3.52
N GLU A 385 -6.14 -25.00 -4.57
CA GLU A 385 -5.68 -23.57 -4.51
C GLU A 385 -6.73 -22.57 -4.01
N ALA A 386 -7.99 -22.95 -3.84
CA ALA A 386 -9.06 -22.03 -3.43
C ALA A 386 -8.74 -21.28 -2.14
N HIS A 387 -8.12 -21.99 -1.16
CA HIS A 387 -7.72 -21.36 0.10
C HIS A 387 -6.65 -20.28 -0.07
N LEU A 388 -5.83 -20.31 -1.14
CA LEU A 388 -4.82 -19.27 -1.39
C LEU A 388 -5.49 -17.95 -1.77
N TYR A 389 -6.54 -17.99 -2.60
CA TYR A 389 -7.33 -16.80 -2.94
C TYR A 389 -8.05 -16.23 -1.71
N PHE A 390 -8.59 -17.10 -0.85
CA PHE A 390 -9.22 -16.67 0.40
C PHE A 390 -8.21 -16.00 1.35
N LYS A 391 -7.03 -16.57 1.49
CA LYS A 391 -5.94 -16.01 2.30
C LYS A 391 -5.43 -14.69 1.72
N ARG A 392 -5.33 -14.56 0.39
CA ARG A 392 -4.99 -13.31 -0.30
C ARG A 392 -6.06 -12.24 -0.03
N ALA A 393 -7.34 -12.56 -0.15
CA ALA A 393 -8.43 -11.62 0.12
C ALA A 393 -8.36 -11.06 1.55
N ALA A 394 -8.21 -11.94 2.53
CA ALA A 394 -8.09 -11.54 3.94
C ALA A 394 -6.79 -10.76 4.21
N GLY A 395 -5.66 -11.18 3.63
CA GLY A 395 -4.38 -10.51 3.77
C GLY A 395 -4.38 -9.09 3.18
N ASP A 396 -4.96 -8.93 2.00
CA ASP A 396 -5.06 -7.63 1.33
C ASP A 396 -5.99 -6.67 2.09
N GLU A 397 -7.10 -7.17 2.64
CA GLU A 397 -7.99 -6.35 3.47
C GLU A 397 -7.31 -5.88 4.76
N LEU A 398 -6.48 -6.73 5.38
CA LEU A 398 -5.72 -6.36 6.58
C LEU A 398 -4.61 -5.33 6.30
N LEU A 399 -3.95 -5.39 5.13
CA LEU A 399 -2.83 -4.52 4.79
C LEU A 399 -3.26 -3.18 4.17
N PHE A 400 -4.31 -3.21 3.35
CA PHE A 400 -4.71 -2.07 2.52
C PHE A 400 -6.12 -1.56 2.80
N GLY A 401 -6.92 -2.30 3.56
CA GLY A 401 -8.27 -1.97 3.97
C GLY A 401 -8.34 -1.40 5.39
N PRO A 402 -9.45 -1.61 6.08
CA PRO A 402 -10.64 -2.34 5.61
C PRO A 402 -11.50 -1.56 4.59
N VAL A 403 -12.31 -2.28 3.83
CA VAL A 403 -13.14 -1.73 2.73
C VAL A 403 -13.97 -0.53 3.15
N HIS A 404 -14.61 -0.58 4.34
CA HIS A 404 -15.45 0.51 4.80
C HIS A 404 -14.64 1.82 5.02
N ARG A 405 -13.38 1.76 5.46
CA ARG A 405 -12.51 2.95 5.59
C ARG A 405 -12.06 3.49 4.24
N LEU A 406 -11.77 2.62 3.27
CA LEU A 406 -11.47 3.04 1.90
C LEU A 406 -12.65 3.82 1.30
N ARG A 407 -13.88 3.30 1.47
CA ARG A 407 -15.11 3.95 1.01
C ARG A 407 -15.37 5.27 1.73
N ALA A 408 -15.24 5.32 3.06
CA ALA A 408 -15.41 6.54 3.83
C ALA A 408 -14.41 7.62 3.35
N CYS A 409 -13.14 7.28 3.22
CA CYS A 409 -12.11 8.21 2.75
C CYS A 409 -12.36 8.70 1.32
N ALA A 410 -12.85 7.83 0.42
CA ALA A 410 -13.22 8.22 -0.94
C ALA A 410 -14.45 9.14 -0.97
N ALA A 411 -15.46 8.87 -0.13
CA ALA A 411 -16.66 9.70 0.02
C ALA A 411 -16.32 11.10 0.56
N ASP A 412 -15.45 11.18 1.56
CA ASP A 412 -14.96 12.44 2.12
C ASP A 412 -14.22 13.27 1.06
N ARG A 413 -13.34 12.64 0.27
CA ARG A 413 -12.63 13.31 -0.83
C ARG A 413 -13.55 13.78 -1.95
N ALA A 414 -14.61 13.03 -2.21
CA ALA A 414 -15.65 13.40 -3.18
C ALA A 414 -16.62 14.46 -2.63
N ALA A 415 -16.47 14.86 -1.37
CA ALA A 415 -17.38 15.78 -0.67
C ALA A 415 -18.87 15.37 -0.77
N LEU A 416 -19.15 14.05 -0.77
CA LEU A 416 -20.51 13.52 -0.97
C LEU A 416 -21.51 13.99 0.09
N PHE A 417 -21.04 14.18 1.34
CA PHE A 417 -21.89 14.57 2.47
C PHE A 417 -21.65 16.02 2.93
N GLY A 418 -20.96 16.84 2.10
CA GLY A 418 -20.52 18.19 2.47
C GLY A 418 -19.27 18.19 3.34
N PRO A 419 -18.75 19.36 3.77
CA PRO A 419 -17.62 19.42 4.68
C PRO A 419 -18.00 18.68 5.97
N GLY A 420 -17.24 17.66 6.33
CA GLY A 420 -17.49 16.79 7.49
C GLY A 420 -17.67 17.60 8.78
N GLU A 421 -18.47 17.09 9.70
CA GLU A 421 -18.76 17.73 11.00
C GLU A 421 -17.50 18.07 11.83
N GLY A 422 -16.34 17.43 11.55
CA GLY A 422 -15.06 17.78 12.16
C GLY A 422 -14.54 19.18 11.82
N ALA A 423 -14.86 19.72 10.63
CA ALA A 423 -14.47 21.08 10.26
C ALA A 423 -15.38 22.15 10.88
N ARG A 424 -16.59 21.80 11.31
CA ARG A 424 -17.52 22.73 12.02
C ARG A 424 -17.22 22.84 13.51
N GLY A 425 -16.57 21.84 14.10
CA GLY A 425 -16.17 21.88 15.51
C GLY A 425 -15.05 22.87 15.79
N GLU A 426 -14.06 22.93 14.90
CA GLU A 426 -12.93 23.86 15.07
C GLU A 426 -13.30 25.33 14.81
N GLU A 427 -14.24 25.61 13.90
CA GLU A 427 -14.74 26.99 13.69
C GLU A 427 -15.65 27.45 14.84
N HIS A 428 -16.41 26.54 15.44
CA HIS A 428 -17.28 26.91 16.58
C HIS A 428 -16.50 27.06 17.88
N GLU A 429 -15.42 26.31 18.11
CA GLU A 429 -14.52 26.53 19.25
C GLU A 429 -13.68 27.80 19.06
N ALA A 430 -13.28 28.14 17.83
CA ALA A 430 -12.56 29.39 17.56
C ALA A 430 -13.44 30.66 17.66
N GLU A 431 -14.76 30.56 17.40
CA GLU A 431 -15.71 31.67 17.65
C GLU A 431 -16.12 31.77 19.10
N HIS A 432 -16.27 30.67 19.85
CA HIS A 432 -16.57 30.68 21.26
C HIS A 432 -15.38 31.11 22.13
N GLY A 433 -14.14 30.78 21.75
CA GLY A 433 -12.93 31.24 22.43
C GLY A 433 -12.72 32.75 22.36
N ARG A 434 -13.12 33.42 21.29
CA ARG A 434 -13.03 34.88 21.14
C ARG A 434 -14.16 35.63 21.83
N GLY A 435 -15.23 34.96 22.20
CA GLY A 435 -16.37 35.52 22.93
C GLY A 435 -16.17 35.56 24.47
N HIS A 436 -15.31 34.69 25.00
CA HIS A 436 -15.05 34.63 26.44
C HIS A 436 -13.97 35.59 26.92
N GLU A 437 -12.94 35.89 26.11
CA GLU A 437 -11.90 36.86 26.49
C GLU A 437 -12.39 38.32 26.58
N ARG A 438 -13.54 38.67 25.99
CA ARG A 438 -14.12 40.03 26.10
C ARG A 438 -15.17 40.18 27.20
N ARG A 439 -15.50 39.12 27.97
CA ARG A 439 -16.47 39.19 29.09
C ARG A 439 -15.85 39.21 30.46
N ASP A 440 -14.60 38.79 30.64
CA ASP A 440 -13.94 38.76 31.92
C ASP A 440 -13.30 40.09 32.34
N GLU A 441 -13.16 41.08 31.44
CA GLU A 441 -12.66 42.42 31.78
C GLU A 441 -13.73 43.40 32.36
N ARG A 442 -15.00 42.97 32.56
CA ARG A 442 -16.07 43.83 33.10
C ARG A 442 -16.76 43.29 34.34
N ARG A 443 -16.17 42.37 35.08
CA ARG A 443 -16.84 41.77 36.25
C ARG A 443 -16.03 41.76 37.55
N ASP A 444 -15.02 42.57 37.65
CA ASP A 444 -14.22 42.74 38.89
C ASP A 444 -14.58 43.98 39.72
N GLU A 445 -15.80 44.48 39.53
CA GLU A 445 -16.37 45.50 40.46
C GLU A 445 -17.82 45.17 40.76
N ARG A 446 -18.08 44.26 41.69
CA ARG A 446 -19.22 44.29 42.63
C ARG A 446 -19.36 43.00 43.43
N GLU A 447 -19.26 43.23 44.78
CA GLU A 447 -19.92 42.48 45.86
C GLU A 447 -19.43 41.03 46.12
N GLY A 448 -18.84 40.76 47.25
CA GLY A 448 -19.14 40.76 48.62
C GLY A 448 -20.53 40.34 49.08
N GLU A 449 -20.54 39.25 49.84
CA GLU A 449 -21.57 38.82 50.83
C GLU A 449 -22.41 37.55 50.50
N VAL A 450 -22.15 36.57 51.36
CA VAL A 450 -23.08 35.71 52.13
C VAL A 450 -23.81 34.57 51.48
N GLY A 451 -23.60 33.37 52.07
CA GLY A 451 -24.64 32.37 52.10
C GLY A 451 -24.21 30.91 52.05
N ALA A 452 -23.78 30.36 53.16
CA ALA A 452 -23.68 28.91 53.38
C ALA A 452 -25.06 28.23 53.35
N VAL A 453 -25.26 27.22 52.52
CA VAL A 453 -26.37 26.28 52.70
C VAL A 453 -25.87 24.82 52.62
N ARG A 454 -26.21 24.12 53.71
CA ARG A 454 -25.96 22.73 54.06
C ARG A 454 -26.69 21.75 53.13
N TRP A 455 -26.00 20.65 52.87
CA TRP A 455 -26.63 19.41 52.39
C TRP A 455 -27.21 18.59 53.54
N PRO A 456 -28.30 17.87 53.35
CA PRO A 456 -28.62 16.68 54.13
C PRO A 456 -28.45 15.42 53.31
N GLY A 457 -27.94 14.42 54.02
CA GLY A 457 -27.51 13.13 53.56
C GLY A 457 -28.60 12.08 53.35
N ARG A 458 -28.07 11.00 52.85
CA ARG A 458 -28.39 9.57 52.85
C ARG A 458 -29.69 9.05 53.47
N ALA A 459 -30.27 8.13 52.75
CA ALA A 459 -30.65 6.74 53.05
C ALA A 459 -31.74 6.32 52.00
N ALA A 460 -31.75 5.16 51.42
CA ALA A 460 -31.45 3.79 51.72
C ALA A 460 -31.21 3.05 50.42
#